data_ad770a3443cf82ab9aa0b0a8bc6a127c
#
_entry.id   ad770a3443cf82ab9aa0b0a8bc6a127c
#
_cell.length_a   1.000
_cell.length_b   1.000
_cell.length_c   1.000
_cell.angle_alpha   90.00
_cell.angle_beta   90.00
_cell.angle_gamma   90.00
#
_symmetry.space_group_name_H-M   'P 1'
#
loop_
_entity.id
_entity.type
_entity.pdbx_description
1 polymer ?
#
loop_
_entity_poly.entity_id
_entity_poly.type
_entity_poly.pdbx_seq_one_letter_code
_entity_poly.pdbx_strand_id
1 'polypeptide(L)'
;MSISFHGLSAFPITPMQQDKPDEARFAALITRLVEAKVDSIGALGSTGSYAFLTRAEREKLTRLAVSHAGSIPVLISIGAIHLRDTLLLAEDAQKAGAKALLLPPMSYFPLRDEEVFTLYETVNRHVSVPLIVYDTPGTTQFHFSDALMQHICELSHVRSIKLPSGSPTAEEAAARMARLLPTLPESITPGISGDPTAAQALMHGAHIWYSEWGGLFPRLARHLTDAALAKNEAEITRIEAIFAPFWAMSARYNGSLRVIASAAEIMNLAGPGALPRPLQGVSQDDYDQLATLIHTHQPA
;
A
#
# COMPACT_ATOMS: atom_id res chain seq x y z
N MET A 1 -22.10 0.50 -6.73
CA MET A 1 -21.13 0.80 -7.81
C MET A 1 -19.91 -0.08 -7.60
N SER A 2 -19.43 -0.74 -8.66
CA SER A 2 -18.17 -1.50 -8.62
C SER A 2 -17.00 -0.52 -8.46
N ILE A 3 -16.00 -0.90 -7.66
CA ILE A 3 -14.77 -0.11 -7.54
C ILE A 3 -13.99 -0.16 -8.87
N SER A 4 -13.37 0.96 -9.25
CA SER A 4 -12.38 1.02 -10.31
C SER A 4 -10.98 0.99 -9.69
N PHE A 5 -10.15 0.05 -10.08
CA PHE A 5 -8.74 -0.02 -9.69
C PHE A 5 -7.91 0.79 -10.68
N HIS A 6 -7.76 2.08 -10.42
CA HIS A 6 -7.13 3.01 -11.36
C HIS A 6 -6.42 4.13 -10.58
N GLY A 7 -5.38 4.70 -11.17
CA GLY A 7 -4.72 5.90 -10.71
C GLY A 7 -3.91 5.70 -9.42
N LEU A 8 -4.10 6.58 -8.44
CA LEU A 8 -3.36 6.60 -7.18
C LEU A 8 -4.17 5.99 -6.04
N SER A 9 -3.68 4.89 -5.47
CA SER A 9 -4.12 4.34 -4.19
C SER A 9 -3.12 4.72 -3.10
N ALA A 10 -3.49 5.60 -2.19
CA ALA A 10 -2.60 6.13 -1.16
C ALA A 10 -2.65 5.29 0.12
N PHE A 11 -1.48 4.92 0.66
CA PHE A 11 -1.33 4.06 1.84
C PHE A 11 -0.80 4.85 3.04
N PRO A 12 -1.68 5.41 3.90
CA PRO A 12 -1.25 6.16 5.07
C PRO A 12 -0.66 5.24 6.15
N ILE A 13 0.21 5.81 6.99
CA ILE A 13 0.61 5.19 8.25
C ILE A 13 -0.58 5.15 9.22
N THR A 14 -0.47 4.27 10.22
CA THR A 14 -1.29 4.33 11.44
C THR A 14 -0.42 4.92 12.56
N PRO A 15 -0.52 6.23 12.85
CA PRO A 15 0.29 6.83 13.89
C PRO A 15 -0.01 6.19 15.24
N MET A 16 1.04 5.93 16.01
CA MET A 16 0.92 5.38 17.37
C MET A 16 1.14 6.48 18.40
N GLN A 17 0.48 6.36 19.54
CA GLN A 17 0.70 7.16 20.73
C GLN A 17 0.63 6.24 21.95
N GLN A 18 1.71 6.14 22.71
CA GLN A 18 1.80 5.24 23.88
C GLN A 18 1.41 3.78 23.56
N ASP A 19 1.94 3.25 22.47
CA ASP A 19 1.66 1.91 21.92
C ASP A 19 0.20 1.64 21.54
N LYS A 20 -0.61 2.68 21.33
CA LYS A 20 -1.98 2.58 20.82
C LYS A 20 -2.12 3.42 19.56
N PRO A 21 -3.03 3.07 18.64
CA PRO A 21 -3.33 3.93 17.51
C PRO A 21 -3.80 5.32 17.94
N ASP A 22 -3.19 6.36 17.37
CA ASP A 22 -3.68 7.74 17.47
C ASP A 22 -4.80 7.93 16.44
N GLU A 23 -6.01 7.67 16.88
CA GLU A 23 -7.22 7.71 16.05
C GLU A 23 -7.48 9.09 15.44
N ALA A 24 -7.21 10.15 16.19
CA ALA A 24 -7.44 11.52 15.72
C ALA A 24 -6.48 11.87 14.57
N ARG A 25 -5.20 11.56 14.73
CA ARG A 25 -4.20 11.77 13.68
C ARG A 25 -4.41 10.85 12.49
N PHE A 26 -4.83 9.60 12.71
CA PHE A 26 -5.18 8.69 11.63
C PHE A 26 -6.35 9.24 10.81
N ALA A 27 -7.44 9.71 11.46
CA ALA A 27 -8.57 10.33 10.78
C ALA A 27 -8.17 11.58 9.99
N ALA A 28 -7.29 12.42 10.55
CA ALA A 28 -6.75 13.59 9.86
C ALA A 28 -5.94 13.22 8.62
N LEU A 29 -5.14 12.15 8.67
CA LEU A 29 -4.43 11.63 7.50
C LEU A 29 -5.41 11.18 6.41
N ILE A 30 -6.48 10.45 6.76
CA ILE A 30 -7.51 10.05 5.79
C ILE A 30 -8.16 11.29 5.14
N THR A 31 -8.54 12.30 5.93
CA THR A 31 -9.12 13.54 5.40
C THR A 31 -8.18 14.24 4.44
N ARG A 32 -6.88 14.30 4.74
CA ARG A 32 -5.85 14.87 3.88
C ARG A 32 -5.74 14.15 2.52
N LEU A 33 -5.92 12.84 2.50
CA LEU A 33 -5.97 12.06 1.24
C LEU A 33 -7.22 12.40 0.41
N VAL A 34 -8.36 12.60 1.08
CA VAL A 34 -9.61 13.05 0.42
C VAL A 34 -9.42 14.41 -0.23
N GLU A 35 -8.82 15.36 0.48
CA GLU A 35 -8.52 16.71 -0.04
C GLU A 35 -7.59 16.68 -1.26
N ALA A 36 -6.64 15.74 -1.27
CA ALA A 36 -5.72 15.52 -2.38
C ALA A 36 -6.36 14.75 -3.56
N LYS A 37 -7.62 14.31 -3.42
CA LYS A 37 -8.38 13.59 -4.46
C LYS A 37 -7.67 12.34 -4.97
N VAL A 38 -7.14 11.53 -4.06
CA VAL A 38 -6.61 10.21 -4.42
C VAL A 38 -7.74 9.32 -4.94
N ASP A 39 -7.45 8.35 -5.81
CA ASP A 39 -8.49 7.50 -6.42
C ASP A 39 -8.97 6.40 -5.45
N SER A 40 -8.14 6.01 -4.51
CA SER A 40 -8.51 5.11 -3.41
C SER A 40 -7.56 5.25 -2.22
N ILE A 41 -7.98 4.76 -1.06
CA ILE A 41 -7.19 4.76 0.17
C ILE A 41 -6.95 3.32 0.60
N GLY A 42 -5.68 2.90 0.63
CA GLY A 42 -5.27 1.59 1.13
C GLY A 42 -4.92 1.67 2.62
N ALA A 43 -5.89 1.47 3.49
CA ALA A 43 -5.66 1.54 4.92
C ALA A 43 -5.24 0.19 5.52
N LEU A 44 -4.49 0.25 6.62
CA LEU A 44 -4.01 -0.92 7.35
C LEU A 44 -3.20 -1.90 6.47
N GLY A 45 -2.41 -1.35 5.52
CA GLY A 45 -1.39 -2.11 4.81
C GLY A 45 -0.12 -2.25 5.64
N SER A 46 1.01 -2.67 5.03
CA SER A 46 2.32 -2.74 5.71
C SER A 46 2.73 -1.37 6.27
N THR A 47 2.56 -0.31 5.49
CA THR A 47 2.77 1.09 5.93
C THR A 47 1.84 1.47 7.09
N GLY A 48 0.62 0.95 7.12
CA GLY A 48 -0.34 1.12 8.20
C GLY A 48 -0.10 0.18 9.39
N SER A 49 1.02 -0.53 9.44
CA SER A 49 1.45 -1.38 10.56
C SER A 49 0.43 -2.43 11.02
N TYR A 50 -0.40 -2.95 10.09
CA TYR A 50 -1.52 -3.84 10.40
C TYR A 50 -1.13 -5.08 11.22
N ALA A 51 0.10 -5.59 11.03
CA ALA A 51 0.60 -6.77 11.72
C ALA A 51 0.80 -6.56 13.23
N PHE A 52 0.88 -5.31 13.68
CA PHE A 52 1.08 -4.92 15.08
C PHE A 52 -0.23 -4.56 15.79
N LEU A 53 -1.34 -4.55 15.07
CA LEU A 53 -2.63 -4.12 15.59
C LEU A 53 -3.50 -5.33 15.98
N THR A 54 -4.19 -5.23 17.10
CA THR A 54 -5.21 -6.19 17.50
C THR A 54 -6.41 -6.13 16.54
N ARG A 55 -7.23 -7.19 16.49
CA ARG A 55 -8.46 -7.19 15.68
C ARG A 55 -9.37 -6.02 16.03
N ALA A 56 -9.55 -5.72 17.33
CA ALA A 56 -10.41 -4.62 17.77
C ALA A 56 -9.91 -3.25 17.28
N GLU A 57 -8.59 -3.01 17.31
CA GLU A 57 -7.98 -1.80 16.76
C GLU A 57 -8.16 -1.74 15.24
N ARG A 58 -7.95 -2.84 14.52
CA ARG A 58 -8.15 -2.91 13.07
C ARG A 58 -9.61 -2.64 12.68
N GLU A 59 -10.56 -3.22 13.39
CA GLU A 59 -12.00 -2.95 13.19
C GLU A 59 -12.31 -1.46 13.39
N LYS A 60 -11.83 -0.86 14.48
CA LYS A 60 -12.07 0.54 14.81
C LYS A 60 -11.45 1.49 13.76
N LEU A 61 -10.19 1.26 13.40
CA LEU A 61 -9.48 2.05 12.38
C LEU A 61 -10.12 1.89 10.99
N THR A 62 -10.62 0.71 10.66
CA THR A 62 -11.38 0.49 9.41
C THR A 62 -12.64 1.36 9.37
N ARG A 63 -13.42 1.39 10.45
CA ARG A 63 -14.61 2.26 10.54
C ARG A 63 -14.24 3.74 10.42
N LEU A 64 -13.15 4.17 11.08
CA LEU A 64 -12.65 5.53 10.97
C LEU A 64 -12.22 5.86 9.53
N ALA A 65 -11.45 4.99 8.88
CA ALA A 65 -11.05 5.20 7.51
C ALA A 65 -12.26 5.37 6.59
N VAL A 66 -13.24 4.48 6.68
CA VAL A 66 -14.44 4.53 5.84
C VAL A 66 -15.28 5.79 6.13
N SER A 67 -15.44 6.16 7.40
CA SER A 67 -16.26 7.33 7.78
C SER A 67 -15.65 8.66 7.35
N HIS A 68 -14.31 8.76 7.25
CA HIS A 68 -13.60 9.99 6.85
C HIS A 68 -13.26 10.04 5.36
N ALA A 69 -13.37 8.91 4.64
CA ALA A 69 -13.01 8.84 3.22
C ALA A 69 -14.03 9.50 2.26
N GLY A 70 -15.21 9.90 2.76
CA GLY A 70 -16.26 10.47 1.92
C GLY A 70 -16.67 9.50 0.79
N SER A 71 -16.51 9.92 -0.44
CA SER A 71 -16.81 9.08 -1.62
C SER A 71 -15.63 8.25 -2.12
N ILE A 72 -14.43 8.46 -1.56
CA ILE A 72 -13.21 7.73 -1.98
C ILE A 72 -13.28 6.29 -1.47
N PRO A 73 -13.10 5.27 -2.33
CA PRO A 73 -13.13 3.89 -1.91
C PRO A 73 -11.98 3.55 -0.97
N VAL A 74 -12.29 2.83 0.11
CA VAL A 74 -11.29 2.35 1.09
C VAL A 74 -11.02 0.88 0.85
N LEU A 75 -9.75 0.54 0.73
CA LEU A 75 -9.20 -0.81 0.60
C LEU A 75 -8.58 -1.19 1.94
N ILE A 76 -8.89 -2.37 2.47
CA ILE A 76 -8.40 -2.79 3.79
C ILE A 76 -7.57 -4.06 3.68
N SER A 77 -6.38 -4.06 4.28
CA SER A 77 -5.60 -5.29 4.41
C SER A 77 -6.20 -6.20 5.48
N ILE A 78 -6.36 -7.48 5.14
CA ILE A 78 -6.95 -8.51 6.00
C ILE A 78 -5.97 -9.61 6.39
N GLY A 79 -4.68 -9.45 6.07
CA GLY A 79 -3.65 -10.44 6.39
C GLY A 79 -3.56 -10.74 7.90
N ALA A 80 -3.47 -12.02 8.21
CA ALA A 80 -3.18 -12.54 9.55
C ALA A 80 -2.47 -13.89 9.42
N ILE A 81 -1.75 -14.31 10.48
CA ILE A 81 -1.04 -15.59 10.48
C ILE A 81 -2.05 -16.76 10.44
N HIS A 82 -3.15 -16.65 11.14
CA HIS A 82 -4.16 -17.71 11.18
C HIS A 82 -5.33 -17.40 10.23
N LEU A 83 -5.67 -18.33 9.34
CA LEU A 83 -6.77 -18.20 8.38
C LEU A 83 -8.10 -17.78 9.03
N ARG A 84 -8.44 -18.34 10.21
CA ARG A 84 -9.61 -17.93 10.98
C ARG A 84 -9.65 -16.42 11.24
N ASP A 85 -8.51 -15.85 11.61
CA ASP A 85 -8.43 -14.41 11.93
C ASP A 85 -8.53 -13.58 10.65
N THR A 86 -7.97 -14.06 9.53
CA THR A 86 -8.14 -13.44 8.20
C THR A 86 -9.62 -13.36 7.80
N LEU A 87 -10.39 -14.43 8.03
CA LEU A 87 -11.83 -14.45 7.74
C LEU A 87 -12.61 -13.47 8.62
N LEU A 88 -12.29 -13.41 9.92
CA LEU A 88 -12.91 -12.44 10.84
C LEU A 88 -12.60 -10.99 10.46
N LEU A 89 -11.36 -10.71 10.03
CA LEU A 89 -10.95 -9.39 9.55
C LEU A 89 -11.66 -9.02 8.24
N ALA A 90 -11.85 -9.98 7.35
CA ALA A 90 -12.60 -9.79 6.11
C ALA A 90 -14.07 -9.44 6.41
N GLU A 91 -14.69 -10.13 7.37
CA GLU A 91 -16.05 -9.84 7.81
C GLU A 91 -16.16 -8.43 8.41
N ASP A 92 -15.26 -8.08 9.35
CA ASP A 92 -15.24 -6.77 9.99
C ASP A 92 -15.06 -5.64 8.97
N ALA A 93 -14.13 -5.80 8.00
CA ALA A 93 -13.90 -4.83 6.96
C ALA A 93 -15.10 -4.63 6.03
N GLN A 94 -15.77 -5.70 5.62
CA GLN A 94 -16.99 -5.63 4.80
C GLN A 94 -18.14 -4.95 5.57
N LYS A 95 -18.36 -5.30 6.85
CA LYS A 95 -19.38 -4.66 7.70
C LYS A 95 -19.11 -3.16 7.89
N ALA A 96 -17.84 -2.75 7.93
CA ALA A 96 -17.47 -1.35 8.02
C ALA A 96 -17.65 -0.58 6.69
N GLY A 97 -17.84 -1.27 5.57
CA GLY A 97 -18.07 -0.65 4.25
C GLY A 97 -16.84 -0.55 3.37
N ALA A 98 -15.77 -1.31 3.65
CA ALA A 98 -14.61 -1.43 2.76
C ALA A 98 -15.05 -1.85 1.34
N LYS A 99 -14.40 -1.27 0.33
CA LYS A 99 -14.75 -1.52 -1.09
C LYS A 99 -13.94 -2.61 -1.74
N ALA A 100 -12.78 -2.95 -1.17
CA ALA A 100 -11.97 -4.11 -1.55
C ALA A 100 -11.07 -4.52 -0.37
N LEU A 101 -10.52 -5.72 -0.46
CA LEU A 101 -9.66 -6.30 0.57
C LEU A 101 -8.30 -6.68 -0.03
N LEU A 102 -7.21 -6.32 0.65
CA LEU A 102 -5.86 -6.75 0.32
C LEU A 102 -5.51 -8.00 1.15
N LEU A 103 -5.07 -9.04 0.50
CA LEU A 103 -4.74 -10.30 1.14
C LEU A 103 -3.25 -10.64 0.96
N PRO A 104 -2.37 -10.27 1.91
CA PRO A 104 -0.99 -10.77 1.94
C PRO A 104 -0.95 -12.17 2.58
N PRO A 105 -0.14 -13.10 2.07
CA PRO A 105 0.03 -14.44 2.66
C PRO A 105 0.97 -14.38 3.86
N MET A 106 0.46 -13.92 5.02
CA MET A 106 1.24 -13.86 6.25
C MET A 106 1.47 -15.22 6.86
N SER A 107 2.71 -15.49 7.28
CA SER A 107 3.05 -16.71 7.99
C SER A 107 4.28 -16.53 8.88
N TYR A 108 4.39 -17.37 9.91
CA TYR A 108 5.60 -17.53 10.70
C TYR A 108 6.54 -18.57 10.07
N PHE A 109 6.00 -19.61 9.43
CA PHE A 109 6.76 -20.60 8.67
C PHE A 109 6.63 -20.32 7.17
N PRO A 110 7.65 -20.65 6.36
CA PRO A 110 7.54 -20.55 4.89
C PRO A 110 6.31 -21.32 4.38
N LEU A 111 5.49 -20.65 3.59
CA LEU A 111 4.31 -21.26 2.95
C LEU A 111 4.70 -21.87 1.60
N ARG A 112 3.94 -22.88 1.20
CA ARG A 112 3.99 -23.49 -0.13
C ARG A 112 2.89 -22.90 -1.03
N ASP A 113 3.06 -23.03 -2.34
CA ASP A 113 2.10 -22.50 -3.31
C ASP A 113 0.67 -23.01 -3.07
N GLU A 114 0.50 -24.30 -2.74
CA GLU A 114 -0.80 -24.91 -2.48
C GLU A 114 -1.46 -24.34 -1.21
N GLU A 115 -0.65 -23.98 -0.20
CA GLU A 115 -1.16 -23.40 1.04
C GLU A 115 -1.63 -21.96 0.81
N VAL A 116 -0.90 -21.20 -0.01
CA VAL A 116 -1.29 -19.85 -0.40
C VAL A 116 -2.52 -19.88 -1.31
N PHE A 117 -2.59 -20.81 -2.27
CA PHE A 117 -3.80 -20.97 -3.08
C PHE A 117 -5.02 -21.29 -2.22
N THR A 118 -4.89 -22.21 -1.27
CA THR A 118 -5.97 -22.57 -0.31
C THR A 118 -6.40 -21.36 0.52
N LEU A 119 -5.48 -20.50 0.96
CA LEU A 119 -5.79 -19.24 1.64
C LEU A 119 -6.68 -18.35 0.77
N TYR A 120 -6.27 -18.08 -0.48
CA TYR A 120 -7.03 -17.24 -1.40
C TYR A 120 -8.39 -17.83 -1.77
N GLU A 121 -8.44 -19.12 -2.08
CA GLU A 121 -9.68 -19.83 -2.40
C GLU A 121 -10.67 -19.78 -1.24
N THR A 122 -10.20 -20.02 0.00
CA THR A 122 -11.05 -19.97 1.18
C THR A 122 -11.59 -18.57 1.43
N VAL A 123 -10.74 -17.54 1.37
CA VAL A 123 -11.20 -16.15 1.55
C VAL A 123 -12.16 -15.76 0.42
N ASN A 124 -11.86 -16.14 -0.82
CA ASN A 124 -12.71 -15.85 -1.99
C ASN A 124 -14.15 -16.37 -1.82
N ARG A 125 -14.35 -17.53 -1.15
CA ARG A 125 -15.67 -18.07 -0.85
C ARG A 125 -16.42 -17.32 0.25
N HIS A 126 -15.75 -16.51 1.05
CA HIS A 126 -16.30 -15.82 2.23
C HIS A 126 -16.49 -14.31 2.06
N VAL A 127 -16.11 -13.75 0.91
CA VAL A 127 -16.22 -12.32 0.66
C VAL A 127 -17.22 -12.03 -0.45
N SER A 128 -17.80 -10.82 -0.40
CA SER A 128 -18.67 -10.27 -1.44
C SER A 128 -18.11 -9.02 -2.12
N VAL A 129 -16.92 -8.60 -1.69
CA VAL A 129 -16.18 -7.46 -2.26
C VAL A 129 -14.94 -7.95 -2.98
N PRO A 130 -14.36 -7.18 -3.92
CA PRO A 130 -13.14 -7.54 -4.60
C PRO A 130 -11.96 -7.86 -3.68
N LEU A 131 -11.17 -8.86 -4.06
CA LEU A 131 -9.87 -9.19 -3.49
C LEU A 131 -8.75 -8.61 -4.35
N ILE A 132 -7.71 -8.14 -3.68
CA ILE A 132 -6.45 -7.70 -4.27
C ILE A 132 -5.37 -8.67 -3.81
N VAL A 133 -4.69 -9.31 -4.75
CA VAL A 133 -3.51 -10.11 -4.43
C VAL A 133 -2.41 -9.18 -3.95
N TYR A 134 -1.93 -9.38 -2.73
CA TYR A 134 -0.90 -8.52 -2.16
C TYR A 134 0.44 -9.25 -2.12
N ASP A 135 1.21 -9.09 -3.19
CA ASP A 135 2.58 -9.59 -3.30
C ASP A 135 3.54 -8.61 -2.60
N THR A 136 4.09 -9.04 -1.47
CA THR A 136 5.01 -8.23 -0.65
C THR A 136 6.08 -9.11 0.00
N PRO A 137 6.99 -9.69 -0.79
CA PRO A 137 7.95 -10.69 -0.31
C PRO A 137 8.89 -10.16 0.77
N GLY A 138 9.17 -8.86 0.78
CA GLY A 138 10.00 -8.22 1.81
C GLY A 138 9.41 -8.29 3.23
N THR A 139 8.09 -8.50 3.37
CA THR A 139 7.43 -8.60 4.67
C THR A 139 6.81 -9.97 4.93
N THR A 140 6.34 -10.67 3.91
CA THR A 140 5.70 -11.98 4.04
C THR A 140 6.69 -13.13 3.83
N GLN A 141 7.88 -12.86 3.25
CA GLN A 141 8.87 -13.86 2.84
C GLN A 141 8.32 -14.90 1.85
N PHE A 142 7.16 -14.63 1.23
CA PHE A 142 6.57 -15.47 0.21
C PHE A 142 6.71 -14.81 -1.16
N HIS A 143 7.14 -15.57 -2.15
CA HIS A 143 7.27 -15.15 -3.55
C HIS A 143 6.24 -15.88 -4.41
N PHE A 144 5.32 -15.14 -5.00
CA PHE A 144 4.35 -15.71 -5.94
C PHE A 144 5.05 -16.16 -7.22
N SER A 145 4.92 -17.44 -7.56
CA SER A 145 5.25 -17.91 -8.91
C SER A 145 4.23 -17.35 -9.93
N ASP A 146 4.63 -17.18 -11.19
CA ASP A 146 3.73 -16.72 -12.25
C ASP A 146 2.53 -17.68 -12.39
N ALA A 147 2.74 -18.99 -12.24
CA ALA A 147 1.68 -20.01 -12.30
C ALA A 147 0.68 -19.88 -11.14
N LEU A 148 1.16 -19.68 -9.91
CA LEU A 148 0.28 -19.44 -8.76
C LEU A 148 -0.49 -18.14 -8.91
N MET A 149 0.15 -17.07 -9.37
CA MET A 149 -0.50 -15.78 -9.61
C MET A 149 -1.65 -15.91 -10.60
N GLN A 150 -1.42 -16.60 -11.73
CA GLN A 150 -2.46 -16.86 -12.74
C GLN A 150 -3.64 -17.64 -12.13
N HIS A 151 -3.36 -18.73 -11.42
CA HIS A 151 -4.39 -19.58 -10.82
C HIS A 151 -5.23 -18.82 -9.77
N ILE A 152 -4.61 -17.96 -8.95
CA ILE A 152 -5.34 -17.10 -8.01
C ILE A 152 -6.19 -16.07 -8.76
N CYS A 153 -5.71 -15.51 -9.86
CA CYS A 153 -6.44 -14.52 -10.65
C CYS A 153 -7.69 -15.08 -11.34
N GLU A 154 -7.85 -16.40 -11.45
CA GLU A 154 -9.08 -17.06 -11.93
C GLU A 154 -10.20 -17.05 -10.88
N LEU A 155 -9.91 -16.79 -9.61
CA LEU A 155 -10.91 -16.77 -8.54
C LEU A 155 -11.88 -15.59 -8.71
N SER A 156 -13.17 -15.87 -8.47
CA SER A 156 -14.30 -15.00 -8.84
C SER A 156 -14.30 -13.59 -8.22
N HIS A 157 -13.68 -13.38 -7.06
CA HIS A 157 -13.59 -12.07 -6.40
C HIS A 157 -12.23 -11.41 -6.55
N VAL A 158 -11.22 -12.06 -7.09
CA VAL A 158 -9.94 -11.42 -7.39
C VAL A 158 -10.12 -10.45 -8.55
N ARG A 159 -9.69 -9.19 -8.38
CA ARG A 159 -9.87 -8.11 -9.35
C ARG A 159 -8.65 -7.26 -9.58
N SER A 160 -7.66 -7.34 -8.70
CA SER A 160 -6.41 -6.60 -8.87
C SER A 160 -5.25 -7.36 -8.24
N ILE A 161 -4.05 -7.04 -8.68
CA ILE A 161 -2.80 -7.49 -8.10
C ILE A 161 -1.97 -6.27 -7.69
N LYS A 162 -1.42 -6.30 -6.49
CA LYS A 162 -0.46 -5.31 -5.98
C LYS A 162 0.93 -5.93 -6.03
N LEU A 163 1.64 -5.67 -7.13
CA LEU A 163 2.98 -6.20 -7.35
C LEU A 163 4.03 -5.37 -6.61
N PRO A 164 5.07 -5.99 -6.02
CA PRO A 164 6.23 -5.27 -5.52
C PRO A 164 7.04 -4.71 -6.70
N SER A 165 7.90 -3.73 -6.42
CA SER A 165 8.86 -3.27 -7.43
C SER A 165 9.71 -4.42 -7.99
N GLY A 166 10.01 -5.40 -7.16
CA GLY A 166 10.65 -6.68 -7.53
C GLY A 166 12.02 -6.57 -8.21
N SER A 167 12.39 -5.39 -8.58
CA SER A 167 13.54 -5.10 -9.44
C SER A 167 14.13 -3.76 -9.06
N PRO A 168 15.45 -3.65 -9.02
CA PRO A 168 16.13 -2.39 -8.70
C PRO A 168 16.08 -1.37 -9.85
N THR A 169 15.67 -1.78 -11.07
CA THR A 169 15.65 -0.90 -12.24
C THR A 169 14.26 -0.77 -12.88
N ALA A 170 14.05 0.36 -13.57
CA ALA A 170 12.83 0.63 -14.32
C ALA A 170 12.62 -0.38 -15.47
N GLU A 171 13.72 -0.80 -16.14
CA GLU A 171 13.68 -1.76 -17.25
C GLU A 171 13.19 -3.12 -16.78
N GLU A 172 13.65 -3.59 -15.62
CA GLU A 172 13.20 -4.87 -15.05
C GLU A 172 11.74 -4.82 -14.63
N ALA A 173 11.27 -3.70 -14.04
CA ALA A 173 9.87 -3.51 -13.71
C ALA A 173 9.00 -3.55 -14.97
N ALA A 174 9.40 -2.86 -16.05
CA ALA A 174 8.73 -2.89 -17.34
C ALA A 174 8.73 -4.30 -17.96
N ALA A 175 9.86 -5.02 -17.91
CA ALA A 175 9.98 -6.38 -18.41
C ALA A 175 9.08 -7.36 -17.64
N ARG A 176 8.95 -7.21 -16.33
CA ARG A 176 8.03 -8.01 -15.51
C ARG A 176 6.57 -7.74 -15.92
N MET A 177 6.19 -6.48 -16.10
CA MET A 177 4.86 -6.13 -16.56
C MET A 177 4.57 -6.73 -17.94
N ALA A 178 5.47 -6.56 -18.91
CA ALA A 178 5.34 -7.10 -20.26
C ALA A 178 5.18 -8.64 -20.29
N ARG A 179 5.84 -9.36 -19.36
CA ARG A 179 5.72 -10.82 -19.25
C ARG A 179 4.40 -11.23 -18.59
N LEU A 180 3.99 -10.54 -17.54
CA LEU A 180 2.83 -10.95 -16.72
C LEU A 180 1.50 -10.55 -17.36
N LEU A 181 1.37 -9.34 -17.91
CA LEU A 181 0.11 -8.81 -18.44
C LEU A 181 -0.61 -9.75 -19.42
N PRO A 182 0.06 -10.37 -20.42
CA PRO A 182 -0.61 -11.24 -21.37
C PRO A 182 -1.18 -12.53 -20.76
N THR A 183 -0.77 -12.87 -19.54
CA THR A 183 -1.16 -14.11 -18.86
C THR A 183 -2.31 -13.90 -17.88
N LEU A 184 -2.67 -12.67 -17.56
CA LEU A 184 -3.74 -12.34 -16.63
C LEU A 184 -5.10 -12.33 -17.32
N PRO A 185 -6.18 -12.79 -16.65
CA PRO A 185 -7.54 -12.58 -17.13
C PRO A 185 -7.84 -11.07 -17.33
N GLU A 186 -8.63 -10.72 -18.33
CA GLU A 186 -9.04 -9.32 -18.61
C GLU A 186 -9.71 -8.62 -17.42
N SER A 187 -10.30 -9.40 -16.51
CA SER A 187 -10.97 -8.90 -15.31
C SER A 187 -9.99 -8.43 -14.22
N ILE A 188 -8.70 -8.66 -14.38
CA ILE A 188 -7.65 -8.35 -13.41
C ILE A 188 -6.96 -7.03 -13.76
N THR A 189 -6.99 -6.10 -12.84
CA THR A 189 -6.25 -4.85 -12.96
C THR A 189 -4.85 -5.01 -12.37
N PRO A 190 -3.79 -4.89 -13.18
CA PRO A 190 -2.42 -4.90 -12.67
C PRO A 190 -2.09 -3.58 -11.99
N GLY A 191 -1.47 -3.69 -10.80
CA GLY A 191 -1.00 -2.54 -10.04
C GLY A 191 0.40 -2.75 -9.49
N ILE A 192 1.06 -1.64 -9.22
CA ILE A 192 2.44 -1.58 -8.72
C ILE A 192 2.50 -0.97 -7.33
N SER A 193 3.39 -1.46 -6.47
CA SER A 193 3.63 -0.89 -5.15
C SER A 193 5.07 -0.43 -4.92
N GLY A 194 5.94 -0.54 -5.87
CA GLY A 194 7.31 -0.04 -5.76
C GLY A 194 7.40 1.43 -6.15
N ASP A 195 7.39 2.34 -5.20
CA ASP A 195 7.36 3.78 -5.48
C ASP A 195 8.46 4.24 -6.46
N PRO A 196 9.75 3.81 -6.36
CA PRO A 196 10.79 4.23 -7.29
C PRO A 196 10.60 3.77 -8.74
N THR A 197 9.75 2.77 -8.99
CA THR A 197 9.52 2.22 -10.33
C THR A 197 8.07 2.42 -10.80
N ALA A 198 7.27 3.13 -10.02
CA ALA A 198 5.83 3.24 -10.24
C ALA A 198 5.49 3.95 -11.55
N ALA A 199 6.16 5.05 -11.87
CA ALA A 199 5.92 5.78 -13.11
C ALA A 199 6.20 4.91 -14.34
N GLN A 200 7.30 4.16 -14.34
CA GLN A 200 7.63 3.23 -15.41
C GLN A 200 6.60 2.11 -15.54
N ALA A 201 6.18 1.51 -14.42
CA ALA A 201 5.14 0.48 -14.46
C ALA A 201 3.81 1.01 -15.01
N LEU A 202 3.39 2.24 -14.63
CA LEU A 202 2.18 2.87 -15.16
C LEU A 202 2.28 3.15 -16.66
N MET A 203 3.43 3.61 -17.16
CA MET A 203 3.66 3.81 -18.60
C MET A 203 3.62 2.50 -19.40
N HIS A 204 3.89 1.34 -18.74
CA HIS A 204 3.97 0.02 -19.37
C HIS A 204 2.83 -0.92 -19.01
N GLY A 205 1.68 -0.39 -18.57
CA GLY A 205 0.44 -1.14 -18.47
C GLY A 205 -0.04 -1.48 -17.07
N ALA A 206 0.63 -1.02 -16.00
CA ALA A 206 -0.03 -0.94 -14.70
C ALA A 206 -1.10 0.14 -14.75
N HIS A 207 -2.24 -0.10 -14.11
CA HIS A 207 -3.35 0.84 -14.09
C HIS A 207 -3.47 1.58 -12.76
N ILE A 208 -2.90 1.05 -11.71
CA ILE A 208 -2.99 1.60 -10.36
C ILE A 208 -1.64 1.56 -9.66
N TRP A 209 -1.29 2.65 -8.98
CA TRP A 209 -0.15 2.73 -8.09
C TRP A 209 -0.61 2.68 -6.63
N TYR A 210 -0.24 1.63 -5.92
CA TYR A 210 -0.46 1.43 -4.49
C TYR A 210 0.70 2.04 -3.71
N SER A 211 0.66 3.36 -3.54
CA SER A 211 1.79 4.16 -3.08
C SER A 211 1.86 4.29 -1.57
N GLU A 212 3.02 4.01 -1.01
CA GLU A 212 3.35 4.25 0.40
C GLU A 212 3.62 5.74 0.64
N TRP A 213 4.44 6.36 -0.21
CA TRP A 213 4.72 7.79 -0.14
C TRP A 213 3.52 8.66 -0.50
N GLY A 214 2.60 8.17 -1.31
CA GLY A 214 1.31 8.81 -1.56
C GLY A 214 0.44 8.93 -0.32
N GLY A 215 0.64 8.08 0.69
CA GLY A 215 0.00 8.22 2.00
C GLY A 215 0.47 9.44 2.78
N LEU A 216 1.67 9.96 2.50
CA LEU A 216 2.25 11.12 3.16
C LEU A 216 2.30 12.36 2.25
N PHE A 217 2.68 12.22 0.99
CA PHE A 217 2.78 13.27 -0.02
C PHE A 217 1.75 13.08 -1.14
N PRO A 218 0.44 13.10 -0.83
CA PRO A 218 -0.59 12.68 -1.78
C PRO A 218 -0.69 13.58 -3.03
N ARG A 219 -0.44 14.88 -2.91
CA ARG A 219 -0.49 15.79 -4.06
C ARG A 219 0.65 15.53 -5.03
N LEU A 220 1.87 15.36 -4.51
CA LEU A 220 3.04 15.06 -5.34
C LEU A 220 2.90 13.70 -6.02
N ALA A 221 2.43 12.66 -5.27
CA ALA A 221 2.14 11.35 -5.83
C ALA A 221 1.02 11.40 -6.88
N ARG A 222 -0.01 12.23 -6.67
CA ARG A 222 -1.06 12.48 -7.67
C ARG A 222 -0.48 13.02 -8.97
N HIS A 223 0.37 14.05 -8.86
CA HIS A 223 1.01 14.64 -10.04
C HIS A 223 1.90 13.63 -10.78
N LEU A 224 2.67 12.79 -10.05
CA LEU A 224 3.47 11.74 -10.68
C LEU A 224 2.60 10.69 -11.38
N THR A 225 1.49 10.30 -10.75
CA THR A 225 0.53 9.36 -11.34
C THR A 225 -0.06 9.92 -12.64
N ASP A 226 -0.52 11.16 -12.62
CA ASP A 226 -1.11 11.82 -13.79
C ASP A 226 -0.10 11.99 -14.93
N ALA A 227 1.14 12.37 -14.58
CA ALA A 227 2.21 12.49 -15.57
C ALA A 227 2.57 11.14 -16.20
N ALA A 228 2.61 10.06 -15.40
CA ALA A 228 2.91 8.71 -15.88
C ALA A 228 1.80 8.17 -16.79
N LEU A 229 0.54 8.33 -16.41
CA LEU A 229 -0.61 7.93 -17.23
C LEU A 229 -0.70 8.74 -18.55
N ALA A 230 -0.29 10.01 -18.52
CA ALA A 230 -0.20 10.86 -19.71
C ALA A 230 1.12 10.66 -20.50
N LYS A 231 2.04 9.81 -20.03
CA LYS A 231 3.37 9.57 -20.60
C LYS A 231 4.19 10.85 -20.78
N ASN A 232 4.07 11.77 -19.82
CA ASN A 232 4.81 13.04 -19.79
C ASN A 232 6.18 12.84 -19.10
N GLU A 233 7.18 12.39 -19.86
CA GLU A 233 8.51 12.06 -19.34
C GLU A 233 9.22 13.24 -18.66
N ALA A 234 9.04 14.46 -19.16
CA ALA A 234 9.65 15.65 -18.56
C ALA A 234 9.12 15.90 -17.13
N GLU A 235 7.80 15.79 -16.95
CA GLU A 235 7.17 15.98 -15.64
C GLU A 235 7.47 14.80 -14.69
N ILE A 236 7.51 13.57 -15.21
CA ILE A 236 7.96 12.39 -14.45
C ILE A 236 9.35 12.64 -13.89
N THR A 237 10.32 12.99 -14.75
CA THR A 237 11.70 13.24 -14.33
C THR A 237 11.79 14.33 -13.27
N ARG A 238 11.03 15.41 -13.42
CA ARG A 238 11.00 16.52 -12.47
C ARG A 238 10.49 16.07 -11.09
N ILE A 239 9.41 15.29 -11.05
CA ILE A 239 8.81 14.86 -9.79
C ILE A 239 9.64 13.75 -9.14
N GLU A 240 10.16 12.80 -9.92
CA GLU A 240 11.06 11.75 -9.41
C GLU A 240 12.31 12.32 -8.78
N ALA A 241 12.86 13.42 -9.32
CA ALA A 241 13.99 14.12 -8.71
C ALA A 241 13.67 14.65 -7.29
N ILE A 242 12.42 15.03 -7.02
CA ILE A 242 11.96 15.41 -5.67
C ILE A 242 11.88 14.18 -4.76
N PHE A 243 11.35 13.06 -5.25
CA PHE A 243 11.19 11.84 -4.47
C PHE A 243 12.50 11.08 -4.23
N ALA A 244 13.46 11.17 -5.15
CA ALA A 244 14.67 10.35 -5.16
C ALA A 244 15.44 10.33 -3.81
N PRO A 245 15.68 11.46 -3.11
CA PRO A 245 16.37 11.41 -1.83
C PRO A 245 15.57 10.69 -0.73
N PHE A 246 14.24 10.75 -0.75
CA PHE A 246 13.37 10.02 0.18
C PHE A 246 13.40 8.50 -0.11
N TRP A 247 13.39 8.11 -1.38
CA TRP A 247 13.50 6.71 -1.79
C TRP A 247 14.88 6.14 -1.45
N ALA A 248 15.95 6.90 -1.68
CA ALA A 248 17.30 6.50 -1.31
C ALA A 248 17.44 6.29 0.21
N MET A 249 16.82 7.16 1.03
CA MET A 249 16.77 6.97 2.47
C MET A 249 15.97 5.71 2.83
N SER A 250 14.81 5.48 2.22
CA SER A 250 14.00 4.27 2.44
C SER A 250 14.77 2.98 2.15
N ALA A 251 15.59 2.97 1.09
CA ALA A 251 16.43 1.82 0.75
C ALA A 251 17.45 1.49 1.85
N ARG A 252 18.05 2.49 2.50
CA ARG A 252 18.98 2.29 3.63
C ARG A 252 18.33 1.63 4.85
N TYR A 253 17.02 1.85 5.02
CA TYR A 253 16.22 1.28 6.13
C TYR A 253 15.47 0.00 5.75
N ASN A 254 15.78 -0.62 4.60
CA ASN A 254 15.09 -1.80 4.07
C ASN A 254 13.56 -1.64 3.98
N GLY A 255 13.11 -0.44 3.63
CA GLY A 255 11.69 -0.11 3.47
C GLY A 255 11.37 1.30 3.93
N SER A 256 10.21 1.79 3.49
CA SER A 256 9.80 3.18 3.66
C SER A 256 9.21 3.50 5.04
N LEU A 257 8.70 2.50 5.78
CA LEU A 257 7.89 2.72 6.98
C LEU A 257 8.56 3.63 8.02
N ARG A 258 9.85 3.39 8.33
CA ARG A 258 10.59 4.19 9.32
C ARG A 258 10.79 5.62 8.87
N VAL A 259 11.09 5.80 7.59
CA VAL A 259 11.32 7.11 6.98
C VAL A 259 10.01 7.90 6.89
N ILE A 260 8.92 7.26 6.44
CA ILE A 260 7.59 7.89 6.36
C ILE A 260 7.08 8.27 7.75
N ALA A 261 7.26 7.42 8.77
CA ALA A 261 6.85 7.74 10.13
C ALA A 261 7.62 8.95 10.69
N SER A 262 8.95 8.99 10.52
CA SER A 262 9.77 10.13 10.94
C SER A 262 9.43 11.40 10.16
N ALA A 263 9.15 11.29 8.85
CA ALA A 263 8.70 12.42 8.05
C ALA A 263 7.33 12.95 8.53
N ALA A 264 6.41 12.05 8.89
CA ALA A 264 5.12 12.44 9.45
C ALA A 264 5.25 13.17 10.81
N GLU A 265 6.22 12.76 11.65
CA GLU A 265 6.54 13.48 12.90
C GLU A 265 7.07 14.89 12.60
N ILE A 266 8.02 15.03 11.69
CA ILE A 266 8.59 16.34 11.26
C ILE A 266 7.48 17.26 10.75
N MET A 267 6.52 16.71 10.02
CA MET A 267 5.38 17.46 9.46
C MET A 267 4.24 17.69 10.46
N ASN A 268 4.37 17.29 11.73
CA ASN A 268 3.29 17.34 12.72
C ASN A 268 2.03 16.52 12.37
N LEU A 269 2.15 15.58 11.44
CA LEU A 269 1.07 14.66 11.06
C LEU A 269 1.01 13.43 11.98
N ALA A 270 2.10 13.18 12.71
CA ALA A 270 2.19 12.17 13.76
C ALA A 270 2.87 12.76 15.01
N GLY A 271 2.63 12.15 16.17
CA GLY A 271 3.36 12.48 17.39
C GLY A 271 4.71 11.75 17.46
N PRO A 272 5.60 12.13 18.39
CA PRO A 272 6.86 11.42 18.60
C PRO A 272 6.63 9.95 18.91
N GLY A 273 7.42 9.06 18.29
CA GLY A 273 7.27 7.62 18.46
C GLY A 273 6.06 7.04 17.75
N ALA A 274 5.79 7.52 16.53
CA ALA A 274 4.63 7.16 15.70
C ALA A 274 4.60 5.68 15.26
N LEU A 275 5.64 4.91 15.52
CA LEU A 275 5.70 3.49 15.16
C LEU A 275 5.30 2.59 16.33
N PRO A 276 4.70 1.42 16.06
CA PRO A 276 4.47 0.41 17.09
C PRO A 276 5.80 -0.15 17.59
N ARG A 277 5.95 -0.29 18.91
CA ARG A 277 7.15 -0.91 19.48
C ARG A 277 7.29 -2.38 19.09
N PRO A 278 8.52 -2.91 18.89
CA PRO A 278 9.82 -2.28 19.18
C PRO A 278 10.40 -1.47 18.00
N LEU A 279 9.61 -1.18 16.95
CA LEU A 279 10.09 -0.40 15.82
C LEU A 279 10.48 1.02 16.26
N GLN A 280 11.57 1.51 15.68
CA GLN A 280 12.08 2.87 15.88
C GLN A 280 12.11 3.62 14.56
N GLY A 281 12.04 4.94 14.61
CA GLY A 281 12.24 5.81 13.46
C GLY A 281 13.67 5.73 12.90
N VAL A 282 14.03 6.70 12.10
CA VAL A 282 15.40 6.84 11.56
C VAL A 282 16.38 7.33 12.64
N SER A 283 17.68 7.24 12.38
CA SER A 283 18.71 7.82 13.24
C SER A 283 18.55 9.34 13.35
N GLN A 284 19.17 9.98 14.37
CA GLN A 284 19.09 11.43 14.53
C GLN A 284 19.68 12.17 13.31
N ASP A 285 20.81 11.70 12.79
CA ASP A 285 21.45 12.32 11.60
C ASP A 285 20.54 12.24 10.37
N ASP A 286 19.88 11.09 10.15
CA ASP A 286 18.91 10.91 9.07
C ASP A 286 17.62 11.70 9.32
N TYR A 287 17.22 11.90 10.57
CA TYR A 287 16.08 12.75 10.93
C TYR A 287 16.34 14.22 10.55
N ASP A 288 17.52 14.73 10.87
CA ASP A 288 17.92 16.11 10.53
C ASP A 288 18.04 16.29 9.00
N GLN A 289 18.59 15.28 8.31
CA GLN A 289 18.62 15.25 6.85
C GLN A 289 17.20 15.25 6.25
N LEU A 290 16.32 14.41 6.79
CA LEU A 290 14.92 14.29 6.35
C LEU A 290 14.15 15.59 6.56
N ALA A 291 14.37 16.28 7.70
CA ALA A 291 13.79 17.60 7.97
C ALA A 291 14.23 18.64 6.94
N THR A 292 15.52 18.63 6.59
CA THR A 292 16.06 19.51 5.54
C THR A 292 15.42 19.23 4.18
N LEU A 293 15.27 17.95 3.80
CA LEU A 293 14.64 17.54 2.55
C LEU A 293 13.17 18.00 2.48
N ILE A 294 12.41 17.80 3.55
CA ILE A 294 11.00 18.21 3.63
C ILE A 294 10.88 19.73 3.50
N HIS A 295 11.73 20.47 4.21
CA HIS A 295 11.73 21.94 4.13
C HIS A 295 12.08 22.46 2.73
N THR A 296 13.08 21.84 2.07
CA THR A 296 13.56 22.24 0.74
C THR A 296 12.52 21.96 -0.35
N HIS A 297 11.92 20.78 -0.34
CA HIS A 297 11.06 20.33 -1.42
C HIS A 297 9.57 20.61 -1.18
N GLN A 298 9.16 20.84 0.07
CA GLN A 298 7.75 21.06 0.45
C GLN A 298 6.78 20.11 -0.27
N PRO A 299 6.97 18.76 -0.19
CA PRO A 299 6.31 17.79 -1.05
C PRO A 299 4.83 17.54 -0.66
N ALA A 300 4.28 18.28 0.29
CA ALA A 300 2.96 18.07 0.87
C ALA A 300 1.80 18.64 0.05
#